data_e0cc25a037f674f60e48251e3ec5ead8
#
_entry.id   e0cc25a037f674f60e48251e3ec5ead8
#
_cell.length_a   1.000
_cell.length_b   1.000
_cell.length_c   1.000
_cell.angle_alpha   90.00
_cell.angle_beta   90.00
_cell.angle_gamma   90.00
#
_symmetry.space_group_name_H-M   'P 1'
#
loop_
_entity.id
_entity.type
_entity.pdbx_description
1 polymer ?
#
loop_
_entity_poly.entity_id
_entity_poly.type
_entity_poly.pdbx_seq_one_letter_code
_entity_poly.pdbx_strand_id
1 'polypeptide(L)'
;TGVMGILCLPAVLLGPEAARAVIKIWAHVALAALKLVCGVSHRILGAEHLPTGAAIVAANHQSMWETVALYAILERPVMVFKKELLTIPIYGWWARATGVMIDRDAGAKAIRALRQETDKRLAKGDQIVIFPEGTRGPPGGLLPLLPGIAGVYLFANAP
;
A
#
# COMPACT_ATOMS: atom_id res chain seq x y z
N THR A 1 1.07 -11.31 -14.29
CA THR A 1 1.61 -10.40 -13.25
C THR A 1 3.14 -10.36 -13.28
N GLY A 2 3.84 -11.50 -13.22
CA GLY A 2 5.31 -11.56 -13.23
C GLY A 2 5.93 -10.99 -14.50
N VAL A 3 5.40 -11.34 -15.66
CA VAL A 3 5.89 -10.82 -16.97
C VAL A 3 5.81 -9.30 -17.02
N MET A 4 4.68 -8.70 -16.64
CA MET A 4 4.54 -7.24 -16.60
C MET A 4 5.52 -6.60 -15.61
N GLY A 5 5.72 -7.23 -14.43
CA GLY A 5 6.70 -6.76 -13.46
C GLY A 5 8.13 -6.72 -13.99
N ILE A 6 8.50 -7.67 -14.85
CA ILE A 6 9.82 -7.70 -15.51
C ILE A 6 9.88 -6.64 -16.61
N LEU A 7 8.92 -6.62 -17.52
CA LEU A 7 8.92 -5.72 -18.68
C LEU A 7 8.89 -4.25 -18.28
N CYS A 8 8.20 -3.92 -17.20
CA CYS A 8 8.10 -2.55 -16.71
C CYS A 8 9.20 -2.18 -15.69
N LEU A 9 10.16 -3.06 -15.42
CA LEU A 9 11.24 -2.81 -14.47
C LEU A 9 12.03 -1.51 -14.76
N PRO A 10 12.26 -1.10 -16.02
CA PRO A 10 12.90 0.18 -16.29
C PRO A 10 12.20 1.38 -15.65
N ALA A 11 10.89 1.32 -15.41
CA ALA A 11 10.16 2.39 -14.73
C ALA A 11 10.65 2.63 -13.28
N VAL A 12 11.14 1.58 -12.61
CA VAL A 12 11.74 1.70 -11.28
C VAL A 12 13.02 2.55 -11.33
N LEU A 13 13.78 2.43 -12.42
CA LEU A 13 15.02 3.20 -12.64
C LEU A 13 14.73 4.66 -13.01
N LEU A 14 13.57 4.93 -13.60
CA LEU A 14 13.10 6.29 -13.94
C LEU A 14 12.58 7.07 -12.72
N GLY A 15 12.45 6.40 -11.57
CA GLY A 15 12.07 7.02 -10.32
C GLY A 15 10.69 6.64 -9.79
N PRO A 16 10.36 7.13 -8.58
CA PRO A 16 9.16 6.68 -7.86
C PRO A 16 7.85 7.06 -8.55
N GLU A 17 7.78 8.16 -9.26
CA GLU A 17 6.57 8.59 -9.98
C GLU A 17 6.27 7.66 -11.17
N ALA A 18 7.28 7.31 -11.96
CA ALA A 18 7.12 6.35 -13.05
C ALA A 18 6.73 4.97 -12.53
N ALA A 19 7.37 4.52 -11.46
CA ALA A 19 7.02 3.25 -10.81
C ALA A 19 5.57 3.25 -10.30
N ARG A 20 5.12 4.34 -9.68
CA ARG A 20 3.73 4.52 -9.21
C ARG A 20 2.74 4.45 -10.37
N ALA A 21 3.00 5.16 -11.46
CA ALA A 21 2.14 5.13 -12.64
C ALA A 21 1.96 3.71 -13.18
N VAL A 22 3.04 2.95 -13.30
CA VAL A 22 3.01 1.55 -13.74
C VAL A 22 2.22 0.67 -12.79
N ILE A 23 2.40 0.79 -11.47
CA ILE A 23 1.63 0.01 -10.49
C ILE A 23 0.14 0.35 -10.57
N LYS A 24 -0.23 1.61 -10.75
CA LYS A 24 -1.64 2.00 -10.92
C LYS A 24 -2.25 1.37 -12.18
N ILE A 25 -1.55 1.44 -13.31
CA ILE A 25 -1.98 0.78 -14.54
C ILE A 25 -2.13 -0.74 -14.32
N TRP A 26 -1.13 -1.38 -13.69
CA TRP A 26 -1.20 -2.79 -13.35
C TRP A 26 -2.40 -3.11 -12.46
N ALA A 27 -2.71 -2.28 -11.48
CA ALA A 27 -3.84 -2.50 -10.58
C ALA A 27 -5.18 -2.47 -11.34
N HIS A 28 -5.37 -1.50 -12.24
CA HIS A 28 -6.56 -1.45 -13.10
C HIS A 28 -6.66 -2.67 -14.02
N VAL A 29 -5.56 -3.08 -14.65
CA VAL A 29 -5.51 -4.29 -15.50
C VAL A 29 -5.82 -5.54 -14.69
N ALA A 30 -5.27 -5.67 -13.48
CA ALA A 30 -5.53 -6.81 -12.60
C ALA A 30 -7.01 -6.89 -12.17
N LEU A 31 -7.63 -5.76 -11.80
CA LEU A 31 -9.05 -5.71 -11.45
C LEU A 31 -9.94 -6.01 -12.66
N ALA A 32 -9.59 -5.50 -13.85
CA ALA A 32 -10.30 -5.81 -15.08
C ALA A 32 -10.19 -7.31 -15.44
N ALA A 33 -8.99 -7.89 -15.32
CA ALA A 33 -8.77 -9.32 -15.57
C ALA A 33 -9.57 -10.18 -14.56
N LEU A 34 -9.61 -9.79 -13.30
CA LEU A 34 -10.41 -10.47 -12.27
C LEU A 34 -11.89 -10.49 -12.63
N LYS A 35 -12.41 -9.38 -13.14
CA LYS A 35 -13.78 -9.27 -13.62
C LYS A 35 -14.02 -10.14 -14.86
N LEU A 36 -13.14 -10.07 -15.85
CA LEU A 36 -13.35 -10.75 -17.14
C LEU A 36 -13.14 -12.27 -17.06
N VAL A 37 -12.14 -12.72 -16.28
CA VAL A 37 -11.77 -14.14 -16.20
C VAL A 37 -12.53 -14.87 -15.09
N CYS A 38 -12.67 -14.22 -13.92
CA CYS A 38 -13.27 -14.84 -12.75
C CYS A 38 -14.72 -14.41 -12.48
N GLY A 39 -15.26 -13.45 -13.24
CA GLY A 39 -16.59 -12.89 -13.02
C GLY A 39 -16.71 -12.05 -11.74
N VAL A 40 -15.61 -11.77 -11.05
CA VAL A 40 -15.60 -11.03 -9.78
C VAL A 40 -15.63 -9.53 -10.08
N SER A 41 -16.77 -8.91 -9.76
CA SER A 41 -16.94 -7.46 -9.82
C SER A 41 -16.89 -6.85 -8.43
N HIS A 42 -16.63 -5.55 -8.37
CA HIS A 42 -16.62 -4.79 -7.12
C HIS A 42 -17.34 -3.46 -7.29
N ARG A 43 -17.77 -2.89 -6.19
CA ARG A 43 -18.33 -1.54 -6.10
C ARG A 43 -17.67 -0.83 -4.94
N ILE A 44 -17.21 0.40 -5.17
CA ILE A 44 -16.67 1.26 -4.14
C ILE A 44 -17.81 2.15 -3.65
N LEU A 45 -18.11 2.06 -2.37
CA LEU A 45 -19.06 2.92 -1.70
C LEU A 45 -18.30 4.00 -0.95
N GLY A 46 -18.80 5.25 -0.96
CA GLY A 46 -18.15 6.36 -0.28
C GLY A 46 -16.89 6.87 -0.99
N ALA A 47 -16.79 6.70 -2.31
CA ALA A 47 -15.65 7.19 -3.09
C ALA A 47 -15.45 8.71 -2.94
N GLU A 48 -16.52 9.43 -2.65
CA GLU A 48 -16.52 10.88 -2.37
C GLU A 48 -15.81 11.27 -1.08
N HIS A 49 -15.54 10.29 -0.20
CA HIS A 49 -14.80 10.48 1.06
C HIS A 49 -13.33 10.09 0.96
N LEU A 50 -12.87 9.68 -0.23
CA LEU A 50 -11.46 9.38 -0.43
C LEU A 50 -10.62 10.64 -0.20
N PRO A 51 -9.50 10.53 0.54
CA PRO A 51 -8.66 11.69 0.80
C PRO A 51 -8.04 12.23 -0.49
N THR A 52 -7.98 13.54 -0.60
CA THR A 52 -7.17 14.24 -1.61
C THR A 52 -5.87 14.72 -0.97
N GLY A 53 -4.73 14.53 -1.66
CA GLY A 53 -3.42 14.89 -1.14
C GLY A 53 -2.91 13.95 -0.02
N ALA A 54 -2.06 14.50 0.86
CA ALA A 54 -1.41 13.74 1.92
C ALA A 54 -2.41 13.20 2.96
N ALA A 55 -2.37 11.90 3.21
CA ALA A 55 -3.26 11.28 4.20
C ALA A 55 -2.68 9.94 4.72
N ILE A 56 -3.19 9.49 5.86
CA ILE A 56 -3.00 8.14 6.36
C ILE A 56 -4.30 7.36 6.16
N VAL A 57 -4.24 6.34 5.34
CA VAL A 57 -5.36 5.45 5.03
C VAL A 57 -5.19 4.15 5.81
N ALA A 58 -5.93 4.01 6.89
CA ALA A 58 -5.98 2.77 7.68
C ALA A 58 -7.10 1.88 7.13
N ALA A 59 -6.74 0.70 6.64
CA ALA A 59 -7.68 -0.22 6.02
C ALA A 59 -7.62 -1.61 6.67
N ASN A 60 -8.76 -2.30 6.70
CA ASN A 60 -8.81 -3.70 7.10
C ASN A 60 -8.12 -4.58 6.05
N HIS A 61 -7.43 -5.63 6.51
CA HIS A 61 -6.71 -6.56 5.64
C HIS A 61 -7.37 -7.92 5.64
N GLN A 62 -8.10 -8.26 4.59
CA GLN A 62 -8.81 -9.54 4.47
C GLN A 62 -8.35 -10.38 3.28
N SER A 63 -7.82 -9.75 2.22
CA SER A 63 -7.43 -10.46 1.01
C SER A 63 -6.26 -9.77 0.29
N MET A 64 -5.99 -10.17 -0.93
CA MET A 64 -5.11 -9.43 -1.85
C MET A 64 -5.87 -8.35 -2.63
N TRP A 65 -7.21 -8.45 -2.67
CA TRP A 65 -8.02 -7.58 -3.50
C TRP A 65 -7.92 -6.11 -3.07
N GLU A 66 -8.09 -5.83 -1.77
CA GLU A 66 -8.04 -4.45 -1.27
C GLU A 66 -6.66 -3.81 -1.48
N THR A 67 -5.59 -4.60 -1.42
CA THR A 67 -4.24 -4.11 -1.72
C THR A 67 -4.14 -3.61 -3.16
N VAL A 68 -4.69 -4.38 -4.10
CA VAL A 68 -4.73 -3.99 -5.52
C VAL A 68 -5.69 -2.82 -5.73
N ALA A 69 -6.89 -2.88 -5.13
CA ALA A 69 -7.91 -1.85 -5.28
C ALA A 69 -7.42 -0.49 -4.76
N LEU A 70 -6.74 -0.44 -3.62
CA LEU A 70 -6.20 0.80 -3.06
C LEU A 70 -5.14 1.45 -3.97
N TYR A 71 -4.33 0.65 -4.69
CA TYR A 71 -3.46 1.21 -5.73
C TYR A 71 -4.23 1.83 -6.90
N ALA A 72 -5.39 1.29 -7.24
CA ALA A 72 -6.20 1.80 -8.34
C ALA A 72 -6.95 3.09 -7.96
N ILE A 73 -7.52 3.16 -6.75
CA ILE A 73 -8.46 4.22 -6.35
C ILE A 73 -7.80 5.45 -5.72
N LEU A 74 -6.66 5.29 -5.03
CA LEU A 74 -5.96 6.40 -4.39
C LEU A 74 -5.10 7.16 -5.41
N GLU A 75 -4.90 8.47 -5.17
CA GLU A 75 -4.11 9.31 -6.07
C GLU A 75 -2.62 8.97 -6.03
N ARG A 76 -2.05 8.93 -4.82
CA ARG A 76 -0.62 8.72 -4.57
C ARG A 76 -0.36 7.65 -3.51
N PRO A 77 -0.85 6.40 -3.71
CA PRO A 77 -0.75 5.35 -2.70
C PRO A 77 0.69 4.91 -2.44
N VAL A 78 1.02 4.78 -1.16
CA VAL A 78 2.28 4.23 -0.66
C VAL A 78 1.94 3.18 0.40
N MET A 79 2.12 1.91 0.07
CA MET A 79 1.80 0.80 0.98
C MET A 79 2.88 0.61 2.03
N VAL A 80 2.46 0.36 3.28
CA VAL A 80 3.34 -0.13 4.34
C VAL A 80 3.32 -1.66 4.33
N PHE A 81 4.50 -2.28 4.23
CA PHE A 81 4.62 -3.73 4.18
C PHE A 81 5.84 -4.25 4.95
N LYS A 82 5.83 -5.55 5.21
CA LYS A 82 6.91 -6.23 5.94
C LYS A 82 8.21 -6.25 5.13
N LYS A 83 9.34 -6.05 5.80
CA LYS A 83 10.67 -6.10 5.16
C LYS A 83 10.98 -7.43 4.46
N GLU A 84 10.43 -8.55 4.97
CA GLU A 84 10.61 -9.89 4.42
C GLU A 84 10.11 -10.00 2.97
N LEU A 85 9.12 -9.19 2.59
CA LEU A 85 8.60 -9.17 1.22
C LEU A 85 9.63 -8.65 0.20
N LEU A 86 10.68 -7.97 0.65
CA LEU A 86 11.77 -7.51 -0.22
C LEU A 86 12.64 -8.65 -0.76
N THR A 87 12.61 -9.82 -0.13
CA THR A 87 13.36 -10.99 -0.58
C THR A 87 12.71 -11.67 -1.79
N ILE A 88 11.44 -11.32 -2.06
CA ILE A 88 10.71 -11.87 -3.21
C ILE A 88 11.24 -11.22 -4.49
N PRO A 89 11.80 -12.00 -5.44
CA PRO A 89 12.31 -11.48 -6.70
C PRO A 89 11.25 -10.66 -7.44
N ILE A 90 11.66 -9.61 -8.14
CA ILE A 90 10.81 -8.67 -8.88
C ILE A 90 9.90 -7.86 -7.93
N TYR A 91 9.08 -8.52 -7.10
CA TYR A 91 8.21 -7.84 -6.15
C TYR A 91 8.98 -6.91 -5.20
N GLY A 92 10.09 -7.39 -4.64
CA GLY A 92 10.91 -6.61 -3.72
C GLY A 92 11.50 -5.34 -4.32
N TRP A 93 11.81 -5.33 -5.62
CA TRP A 93 12.28 -4.13 -6.32
C TRP A 93 11.17 -3.09 -6.44
N TRP A 94 9.98 -3.51 -6.85
CA TRP A 94 8.80 -2.64 -6.93
C TRP A 94 8.41 -2.11 -5.55
N ALA A 95 8.41 -2.97 -4.55
CA ALA A 95 8.09 -2.62 -3.19
C ALA A 95 9.04 -1.57 -2.60
N ARG A 96 10.35 -1.67 -2.87
CA ARG A 96 11.34 -0.64 -2.47
C ARG A 96 11.08 0.70 -3.14
N ALA A 97 10.71 0.69 -4.40
CA ALA A 97 10.49 1.91 -5.17
C ALA A 97 9.23 2.67 -4.74
N THR A 98 8.18 1.95 -4.32
CA THR A 98 6.83 2.53 -4.18
C THR A 98 6.20 2.41 -2.80
N GLY A 99 6.88 1.78 -1.83
CA GLY A 99 6.31 1.58 -0.51
C GLY A 99 7.22 1.98 0.65
N VAL A 100 6.73 1.77 1.85
CA VAL A 100 7.45 1.94 3.12
C VAL A 100 7.58 0.59 3.80
N MET A 101 8.78 0.25 4.23
CA MET A 101 9.05 -1.03 4.87
C MET A 101 9.02 -0.90 6.38
N ILE A 102 8.46 -1.91 7.03
CA ILE A 102 8.52 -2.06 8.48
C ILE A 102 9.22 -3.35 8.87
N ASP A 103 10.23 -3.23 9.73
CA ASP A 103 10.84 -4.34 10.45
C ASP A 103 10.12 -4.52 11.78
N ARG A 104 9.18 -5.44 11.84
CA ARG A 104 8.35 -5.63 13.04
C ARG A 104 9.13 -6.16 14.25
N ASP A 105 10.21 -6.86 14.02
CA ASP A 105 11.04 -7.44 15.07
C ASP A 105 11.90 -6.39 15.78
N ALA A 106 12.05 -5.22 15.18
CA ALA A 106 12.80 -4.10 15.76
C ALA A 106 12.02 -3.29 16.83
N GLY A 107 10.79 -3.69 17.18
CA GLY A 107 10.00 -3.10 18.27
C GLY A 107 9.85 -1.58 18.12
N ALA A 108 10.21 -0.82 19.18
CA ALA A 108 10.08 0.64 19.18
C ALA A 108 10.93 1.35 18.11
N LYS A 109 12.03 0.73 17.66
CA LYS A 109 12.84 1.28 16.54
C LYS A 109 12.09 1.22 15.24
N ALA A 110 11.31 0.13 15.01
CA ALA A 110 10.47 0.00 13.82
C ALA A 110 9.44 1.12 13.72
N ILE A 111 8.76 1.44 14.82
CA ILE A 111 7.76 2.50 14.87
C ILE A 111 8.38 3.88 14.59
N ARG A 112 9.55 4.17 15.16
CA ARG A 112 10.26 5.43 14.88
C ARG A 112 10.68 5.55 13.41
N ALA A 113 11.22 4.47 12.82
CA ALA A 113 11.61 4.45 11.42
C ALA A 113 10.40 4.60 10.49
N LEU A 114 9.30 3.87 10.79
CA LEU A 114 8.05 3.98 10.05
C LEU A 114 7.53 5.42 10.09
N ARG A 115 7.51 6.05 11.26
CA ARG A 115 7.09 7.44 11.44
C ARG A 115 7.93 8.39 10.58
N GLN A 116 9.26 8.34 10.69
CA GLN A 116 10.15 9.21 9.93
C GLN A 116 9.94 9.08 8.41
N GLU A 117 9.73 7.86 7.93
CA GLU A 117 9.48 7.64 6.51
C GLU A 117 8.07 8.10 6.11
N THR A 118 7.07 7.89 6.97
CA THR A 118 5.71 8.41 6.77
C THR A 118 5.71 9.93 6.66
N ASP A 119 6.39 10.65 7.57
CA ASP A 119 6.48 12.12 7.53
C ASP A 119 7.09 12.61 6.21
N LYS A 120 8.16 11.97 5.75
CA LYS A 120 8.79 12.31 4.45
C LYS A 120 7.86 12.09 3.26
N ARG A 121 7.03 11.06 3.30
CA ARG A 121 6.08 10.73 2.25
C ARG A 121 4.88 11.67 2.26
N LEU A 122 4.32 11.94 3.43
CA LEU A 122 3.23 12.90 3.60
C LEU A 122 3.63 14.30 3.12
N ALA A 123 4.86 14.74 3.41
CA ALA A 123 5.39 16.01 2.92
C ALA A 123 5.44 16.10 1.38
N LYS A 124 5.42 14.98 0.67
CA LYS A 124 5.34 14.89 -0.81
C LYS A 124 3.91 14.73 -1.33
N GLY A 125 2.90 14.79 -0.46
CA GLY A 125 1.51 14.57 -0.83
C GLY A 125 1.13 13.10 -1.00
N ASP A 126 1.97 12.16 -0.53
CA ASP A 126 1.67 10.73 -0.65
C ASP A 126 0.59 10.30 0.36
N GLN A 127 -0.17 9.27 -0.01
CA GLN A 127 -1.22 8.64 0.81
C GLN A 127 -0.70 7.33 1.36
N ILE A 128 -0.41 7.30 2.66
CA ILE A 128 0.18 6.14 3.34
C ILE A 128 -0.91 5.14 3.66
N VAL A 129 -0.88 3.99 3.03
CA VAL A 129 -1.80 2.89 3.30
C VAL A 129 -1.18 1.94 4.31
N ILE A 130 -1.88 1.74 5.41
CA ILE A 130 -1.46 0.83 6.48
C ILE A 130 -2.59 -0.12 6.84
N PHE A 131 -2.24 -1.38 7.09
CA PHE A 131 -3.16 -2.39 7.60
C PHE A 131 -2.87 -2.60 9.09
N PRO A 132 -3.65 -1.94 9.98
CA PRO A 132 -3.32 -1.92 11.41
C PRO A 132 -3.44 -3.28 12.10
N GLU A 133 -4.14 -4.23 11.52
CA GLU A 133 -4.23 -5.62 11.98
C GLU A 133 -2.89 -6.36 11.84
N GLY A 134 -2.04 -5.89 10.93
CA GLY A 134 -0.73 -6.46 10.69
C GLY A 134 -0.71 -7.81 9.96
N THR A 135 -1.84 -8.44 9.77
CA THR A 135 -2.03 -9.69 9.03
C THR A 135 -3.42 -9.73 8.43
N ARG A 136 -3.69 -10.67 7.53
CA ARG A 136 -5.02 -10.86 6.97
C ARG A 136 -5.95 -11.50 7.99
N GLY A 137 -7.09 -10.83 8.22
CA GLY A 137 -8.19 -11.37 9.02
C GLY A 137 -9.08 -12.33 8.24
N PRO A 138 -9.97 -13.07 8.94
CA PRO A 138 -10.98 -13.88 8.28
C PRO A 138 -11.99 -13.00 7.55
N PRO A 139 -12.62 -13.48 6.47
CA PRO A 139 -13.67 -12.73 5.78
C PRO A 139 -14.82 -12.33 6.74
N GLY A 140 -15.15 -11.04 6.75
CA GLY A 140 -16.19 -10.48 7.63
C GLY A 140 -15.80 -10.37 9.11
N GLY A 141 -14.60 -10.80 9.51
CA GLY A 141 -14.08 -10.66 10.87
C GLY A 141 -13.18 -9.43 11.02
N LEU A 142 -13.02 -9.00 12.26
CA LEU A 142 -12.08 -7.95 12.65
C LEU A 142 -11.01 -8.55 13.56
N LEU A 143 -9.75 -8.25 13.29
CA LEU A 143 -8.64 -8.55 14.19
C LEU A 143 -8.34 -7.34 15.08
N PRO A 144 -7.74 -7.57 16.26
CA PRO A 144 -7.26 -6.48 17.10
C PRO A 144 -6.28 -5.58 16.33
N LEU A 145 -6.44 -4.27 16.47
CA LEU A 145 -5.55 -3.31 15.86
C LEU A 145 -4.24 -3.20 16.65
N LEU A 146 -3.13 -3.24 15.95
CA LEU A 146 -1.82 -3.05 16.58
C LEU A 146 -1.63 -1.59 16.99
N PRO A 147 -1.15 -1.30 18.20
CA PRO A 147 -1.03 0.06 18.72
C PRO A 147 -0.03 0.94 17.94
N GLY A 148 0.82 0.33 17.12
CA GLY A 148 1.80 1.07 16.32
C GLY A 148 1.20 2.09 15.36
N ILE A 149 -0.02 1.85 14.85
CA ILE A 149 -0.70 2.80 13.97
C ILE A 149 -1.07 4.10 14.71
N ALA A 150 -1.55 4.00 15.95
CA ALA A 150 -1.85 5.17 16.76
C ALA A 150 -0.60 6.04 16.97
N GLY A 151 0.55 5.40 17.22
CA GLY A 151 1.83 6.10 17.34
C GLY A 151 2.27 6.82 16.05
N VAL A 152 1.95 6.27 14.88
CA VAL A 152 2.23 6.95 13.60
C VAL A 152 1.26 8.12 13.41
N TYR A 153 -0.04 7.90 13.62
CA TYR A 153 -1.08 8.90 13.39
C TYR A 153 -0.97 10.11 14.33
N LEU A 154 -0.76 9.89 15.63
CA LEU A 154 -0.67 10.97 16.63
C LEU A 154 0.43 12.00 16.34
N PHE A 155 1.44 11.60 15.59
CA PHE A 155 2.57 12.46 15.24
C PHE A 155 2.61 12.88 13.78
N ALA A 156 1.69 12.35 12.97
CA ALA A 156 1.55 12.77 11.58
C ALA A 156 0.80 14.11 11.52
N ASN A 157 1.28 15.02 10.69
CA ASN A 157 0.59 16.29 10.43
C ASN A 157 -0.30 16.15 9.18
N ALA A 158 -1.15 15.11 9.17
CA ALA A 158 -2.06 14.80 8.07
C ALA A 158 -3.30 14.07 8.60
N PRO A 159 -4.45 14.18 7.92
CA PRO A 159 -5.66 13.43 8.23
C PRO A 159 -5.49 11.92 8.04
#